data_2f114c5bbf331e94a945c9c56d45543f
#
_entry.id   2f114c5bbf331e94a945c9c56d45543f
#
_cell.length_a   1.000
_cell.length_b   1.000
_cell.length_c   1.000
_cell.angle_alpha   90.00
_cell.angle_beta   90.00
_cell.angle_gamma   90.00
#
_symmetry.space_group_name_H-M   'P 1'
#
loop_
_entity.id
_entity.type
_entity.pdbx_description
1 polymer ?
#
loop_
_entity_poly.entity_id
_entity_poly.type
_entity_poly.pdbx_seq_one_letter_code
_entity_poly.pdbx_strand_id
1 'polypeptide(L)'
;AERDPDKLVDIIAALEPTLGGVNLEDIKAPECFTIERRLRERMKIPVFHDDQHGTAIISAAAVINGLELVGKQIGAIKLAVSGAGAAAIACLDLLVALGVKRENIFVCDSRGVIHDRREDRLDESKKRYQQKTPARTLADVMVNADVVLGCSAAGAITQDMVKVMAPRPIILALANPEPEIRPELAKAVRPDCIIATGRSDYPNQVNNV
;
A
#
# COMPACT_ATOMS: atom_id res chain seq x y z
N ALA A 1 -10.37 18.68 18.44
CA ALA A 1 -10.83 17.92 17.29
C ALA A 1 -11.71 16.75 17.74
N GLU A 2 -12.81 16.49 17.05
CA GLU A 2 -13.71 15.36 17.36
C GLU A 2 -12.98 14.04 17.06
N ARG A 3 -13.12 13.07 17.98
CA ARG A 3 -12.52 11.73 17.86
C ARG A 3 -13.54 10.60 17.86
N ASP A 4 -14.79 10.92 18.16
CA ASP A 4 -15.89 9.97 18.13
C ASP A 4 -16.32 9.76 16.66
N PRO A 5 -16.19 8.54 16.10
CA PRO A 5 -16.55 8.26 14.72
C PRO A 5 -18.01 8.57 14.39
N ASP A 6 -18.93 8.35 15.34
CA ASP A 6 -20.36 8.59 15.12
C ASP A 6 -20.65 10.07 14.97
N LYS A 7 -20.08 10.90 15.84
CA LYS A 7 -20.21 12.36 15.77
C LYS A 7 -19.51 12.91 14.54
N LEU A 8 -18.35 12.36 14.15
CA LEU A 8 -17.63 12.80 12.97
C LEU A 8 -18.47 12.57 11.71
N VAL A 9 -19.11 11.39 11.59
CA VAL A 9 -20.04 11.08 10.49
C VAL A 9 -21.21 12.07 10.48
N ASP A 10 -21.80 12.38 11.64
CA ASP A 10 -22.93 13.33 11.72
C ASP A 10 -22.54 14.75 11.31
N ILE A 11 -21.37 15.23 11.75
CA ILE A 11 -20.85 16.55 11.39
C ILE A 11 -20.60 16.64 9.89
N ILE A 12 -19.90 15.69 9.31
CA ILE A 12 -19.56 15.70 7.88
C ILE A 12 -20.83 15.61 7.03
N ALA A 13 -21.76 14.70 7.37
CA ALA A 13 -23.00 14.54 6.65
C ALA A 13 -23.89 15.80 6.70
N ALA A 14 -23.85 16.57 7.79
CA ALA A 14 -24.59 17.83 7.91
C ALA A 14 -24.10 18.92 6.94
N LEU A 15 -22.87 18.82 6.44
CA LEU A 15 -22.31 19.77 5.47
C LEU A 15 -22.71 19.47 4.02
N GLU A 16 -23.34 18.32 3.74
CA GLU A 16 -23.70 17.88 2.39
C GLU A 16 -24.37 18.96 1.52
N PRO A 17 -25.34 19.78 2.02
CA PRO A 17 -26.00 20.77 1.18
C PRO A 17 -25.09 21.86 0.62
N THR A 18 -23.88 21.99 1.16
CA THR A 18 -22.90 23.02 0.79
C THR A 18 -21.73 22.48 -0.03
N LEU A 19 -21.68 21.14 -0.26
CA LEU A 19 -20.54 20.46 -0.85
C LEU A 19 -20.93 19.70 -2.12
N GLY A 20 -19.99 19.62 -3.08
CA GLY A 20 -20.12 18.78 -4.28
C GLY A 20 -19.51 17.39 -4.11
N GLY A 21 -18.70 17.18 -3.07
CA GLY A 21 -18.03 15.94 -2.71
C GLY A 21 -17.22 16.10 -1.44
N VAL A 22 -16.77 15.00 -0.85
CA VAL A 22 -15.95 14.99 0.37
C VAL A 22 -14.69 14.19 0.11
N ASN A 23 -13.53 14.80 0.35
CA ASN A 23 -12.26 14.10 0.49
C ASN A 23 -11.91 13.96 1.98
N LEU A 24 -11.74 12.71 2.42
CA LEU A 24 -11.33 12.39 3.79
C LEU A 24 -9.82 12.19 3.81
N GLU A 25 -9.16 12.83 4.77
CA GLU A 25 -7.72 12.70 5.02
C GLU A 25 -7.43 12.60 6.51
N ASP A 26 -6.28 12.06 6.88
CA ASP A 26 -5.76 12.00 8.24
C ASP A 26 -6.67 11.26 9.24
N ILE A 27 -7.54 10.40 8.76
CA ILE A 27 -8.35 9.51 9.59
C ILE A 27 -7.67 8.13 9.63
N LYS A 28 -7.14 7.78 10.81
CA LYS A 28 -6.40 6.52 10.99
C LYS A 28 -7.29 5.28 10.86
N ALA A 29 -6.67 4.15 10.56
CA ALA A 29 -7.30 2.84 10.69
C ALA A 29 -7.37 2.41 12.17
N PRO A 30 -8.43 1.67 12.57
CA PRO A 30 -9.50 1.12 11.72
C PRO A 30 -10.69 2.08 11.50
N GLU A 31 -10.74 3.21 12.19
CA GLU A 31 -11.87 4.15 12.19
C GLU A 31 -12.21 4.66 10.78
N CYS A 32 -11.19 4.92 9.95
CA CYS A 32 -11.35 5.41 8.58
C CYS A 32 -12.28 4.52 7.72
N PHE A 33 -12.18 3.19 7.85
CA PHE A 33 -13.03 2.27 7.08
C PHE A 33 -14.51 2.41 7.42
N THR A 34 -14.82 2.58 8.71
CA THR A 34 -16.20 2.72 9.17
C THR A 34 -16.77 4.09 8.81
N ILE A 35 -15.97 5.15 8.99
CA ILE A 35 -16.39 6.53 8.71
C ILE A 35 -16.68 6.68 7.21
N GLU A 36 -15.75 6.27 6.34
CA GLU A 36 -15.94 6.35 4.88
C GLU A 36 -17.18 5.57 4.44
N ARG A 37 -17.31 4.30 4.85
CA ARG A 37 -18.46 3.48 4.48
C ARG A 37 -19.78 4.12 4.88
N ARG A 38 -19.91 4.60 6.12
CA ARG A 38 -21.14 5.21 6.63
C ARG A 38 -21.47 6.52 5.93
N LEU A 39 -20.47 7.34 5.60
CA LEU A 39 -20.69 8.56 4.82
C LEU A 39 -21.15 8.24 3.40
N ARG A 40 -20.56 7.25 2.74
CA ARG A 40 -20.97 6.80 1.40
C ARG A 40 -22.37 6.22 1.37
N GLU A 41 -22.81 5.53 2.45
CA GLU A 41 -24.18 5.02 2.57
C GLU A 41 -25.19 6.14 2.84
N ARG A 42 -24.78 7.20 3.52
CA ARG A 42 -25.66 8.27 4.00
C ARG A 42 -25.77 9.45 3.04
N MET A 43 -24.65 9.85 2.45
CA MET A 43 -24.55 11.04 1.60
C MET A 43 -24.88 10.73 0.13
N LYS A 44 -25.46 11.70 -0.58
CA LYS A 44 -25.80 11.61 -2.00
C LYS A 44 -24.73 12.22 -2.92
N ILE A 45 -23.66 12.73 -2.34
CA ILE A 45 -22.47 13.26 -3.03
C ILE A 45 -21.32 12.26 -2.91
N PRO A 46 -20.31 12.30 -3.81
CA PRO A 46 -19.13 11.46 -3.72
C PRO A 46 -18.39 11.63 -2.40
N VAL A 47 -18.02 10.51 -1.77
CA VAL A 47 -17.13 10.46 -0.59
C VAL A 47 -15.92 9.63 -0.96
N PHE A 48 -14.75 10.19 -0.79
CA PHE A 48 -13.45 9.62 -1.12
C PHE A 48 -12.53 9.72 0.08
N HIS A 49 -11.66 8.74 0.28
CA HIS A 49 -10.63 8.78 1.32
C HIS A 49 -9.26 8.70 0.66
N ASP A 50 -8.53 9.79 0.64
CA ASP A 50 -7.32 9.91 -0.15
C ASP A 50 -6.19 9.00 0.34
N ASP A 51 -5.98 8.90 1.66
CA ASP A 51 -4.93 8.02 2.23
C ASP A 51 -5.14 6.55 1.87
N GLN A 52 -6.37 6.14 1.55
CA GLN A 52 -6.67 4.79 1.07
C GLN A 52 -6.63 4.73 -0.46
N HIS A 53 -7.55 5.45 -1.09
CA HIS A 53 -7.85 5.28 -2.52
C HIS A 53 -6.94 6.10 -3.42
N GLY A 54 -6.51 7.29 -2.99
CA GLY A 54 -5.54 8.10 -3.72
C GLY A 54 -4.19 7.39 -3.81
N THR A 55 -3.70 6.88 -2.68
CA THR A 55 -2.48 6.06 -2.63
C THR A 55 -2.63 4.80 -3.49
N ALA A 56 -3.80 4.13 -3.45
CA ALA A 56 -4.04 2.93 -4.25
C ALA A 56 -4.02 3.23 -5.75
N ILE A 57 -4.66 4.30 -6.20
CA ILE A 57 -4.74 4.69 -7.62
C ILE A 57 -3.34 4.99 -8.17
N ILE A 58 -2.57 5.84 -7.47
CA ILE A 58 -1.25 6.22 -7.97
C ILE A 58 -0.24 5.07 -7.92
N SER A 59 -0.31 4.22 -6.89
CA SER A 59 0.52 3.02 -6.78
C SER A 59 0.19 2.01 -7.88
N ALA A 60 -1.08 1.79 -8.17
CA ALA A 60 -1.51 0.90 -9.24
C ALA A 60 -1.04 1.42 -10.62
N ALA A 61 -1.16 2.72 -10.88
CA ALA A 61 -0.64 3.35 -12.10
C ALA A 61 0.88 3.14 -12.23
N ALA A 62 1.63 3.33 -11.15
CA ALA A 62 3.07 3.12 -11.14
C ALA A 62 3.45 1.65 -11.39
N VAL A 63 2.71 0.70 -10.79
CA VAL A 63 2.94 -0.74 -11.02
C VAL A 63 2.65 -1.11 -12.47
N ILE A 64 1.51 -0.69 -13.04
CA ILE A 64 1.14 -1.00 -14.43
C ILE A 64 2.20 -0.49 -15.40
N ASN A 65 2.55 0.80 -15.31
CA ASN A 65 3.56 1.41 -16.17
C ASN A 65 4.95 0.78 -15.98
N GLY A 66 5.32 0.51 -14.71
CA GLY A 66 6.57 -0.17 -14.41
C GLY A 66 6.64 -1.58 -14.99
N LEU A 67 5.56 -2.36 -14.91
CA LEU A 67 5.48 -3.70 -15.48
C LEU A 67 5.60 -3.68 -17.01
N GLU A 68 4.97 -2.72 -17.67
CA GLU A 68 5.12 -2.52 -19.12
C GLU A 68 6.59 -2.26 -19.49
N LEU A 69 7.25 -1.35 -18.80
CA LEU A 69 8.67 -1.02 -19.03
C LEU A 69 9.61 -2.20 -18.81
N VAL A 70 9.34 -3.05 -17.81
CA VAL A 70 10.17 -4.22 -17.54
C VAL A 70 9.68 -5.50 -18.25
N GLY A 71 8.59 -5.44 -19.02
CA GLY A 71 8.06 -6.55 -19.79
C GLY A 71 7.55 -7.72 -18.93
N LYS A 72 6.95 -7.43 -17.78
CA LYS A 72 6.38 -8.45 -16.87
C LYS A 72 4.86 -8.43 -16.91
N GLN A 73 4.24 -9.61 -16.79
CA GLN A 73 2.79 -9.76 -16.77
C GLN A 73 2.24 -9.63 -15.35
N ILE A 74 1.24 -8.79 -15.15
CA ILE A 74 0.66 -8.50 -13.83
C ILE A 74 0.19 -9.75 -13.07
N GLY A 75 -0.37 -10.73 -13.75
CA GLY A 75 -0.82 -11.99 -13.14
C GLY A 75 0.29 -12.97 -12.76
N ALA A 76 1.55 -12.69 -13.15
CA ALA A 76 2.69 -13.57 -12.88
C ALA A 76 3.66 -13.03 -11.83
N ILE A 77 3.53 -11.75 -11.46
CA ILE A 77 4.46 -11.13 -10.50
C ILE A 77 4.32 -11.66 -9.10
N LYS A 78 5.43 -11.68 -8.36
CA LYS A 78 5.48 -11.81 -6.91
C LYS A 78 5.56 -10.42 -6.30
N LEU A 79 4.60 -10.10 -5.42
CA LEU A 79 4.50 -8.81 -4.74
C LEU A 79 4.82 -8.98 -3.24
N ALA A 80 5.89 -8.35 -2.78
CA ALA A 80 6.20 -8.21 -1.36
C ALA A 80 5.66 -6.85 -0.86
N VAL A 81 5.11 -6.83 0.35
CA VAL A 81 4.50 -5.62 0.90
C VAL A 81 5.03 -5.35 2.31
N SER A 82 5.58 -4.18 2.51
CA SER A 82 6.01 -3.67 3.81
C SER A 82 4.95 -2.71 4.34
N GLY A 83 4.22 -3.13 5.35
CA GLY A 83 3.06 -2.44 5.92
C GLY A 83 1.74 -3.14 5.60
N ALA A 84 0.80 -3.07 6.53
CA ALA A 84 -0.54 -3.64 6.42
C ALA A 84 -1.60 -2.67 6.98
N GLY A 85 -1.39 -1.38 6.81
CA GLY A 85 -2.34 -0.33 7.16
C GLY A 85 -3.39 -0.11 6.07
N ALA A 86 -4.23 0.92 6.25
CA ALA A 86 -5.32 1.24 5.33
C ALA A 86 -4.84 1.46 3.89
N ALA A 87 -3.77 2.24 3.70
CA ALA A 87 -3.17 2.50 2.39
C ALA A 87 -2.71 1.21 1.71
N ALA A 88 -1.93 0.36 2.42
CA ALA A 88 -1.44 -0.89 1.88
C ALA A 88 -2.60 -1.80 1.44
N ILE A 89 -3.60 -1.97 2.29
CA ILE A 89 -4.77 -2.82 1.99
C ILE A 89 -5.54 -2.29 0.77
N ALA A 90 -5.78 -0.99 0.69
CA ALA A 90 -6.44 -0.39 -0.46
C ALA A 90 -5.65 -0.58 -1.76
N CYS A 91 -4.31 -0.42 -1.72
CA CYS A 91 -3.43 -0.71 -2.85
C CYS A 91 -3.57 -2.17 -3.31
N LEU A 92 -3.56 -3.11 -2.36
CA LEU A 92 -3.65 -4.53 -2.66
C LEU A 92 -5.00 -4.91 -3.26
N ASP A 93 -6.10 -4.37 -2.73
CA ASP A 93 -7.44 -4.62 -3.26
C ASP A 93 -7.55 -4.15 -4.72
N LEU A 94 -7.02 -2.97 -5.03
CA LEU A 94 -7.01 -2.46 -6.40
C LEU A 94 -6.09 -3.29 -7.31
N LEU A 95 -4.89 -3.66 -6.86
CA LEU A 95 -3.96 -4.47 -7.65
C LEU A 95 -4.53 -5.87 -7.94
N VAL A 96 -5.26 -6.48 -6.98
CA VAL A 96 -5.98 -7.74 -7.21
C VAL A 96 -7.08 -7.56 -8.25
N ALA A 97 -7.86 -6.48 -8.18
CA ALA A 97 -8.88 -6.18 -9.18
C ALA A 97 -8.29 -5.96 -10.58
N LEU A 98 -7.04 -5.49 -10.66
CA LEU A 98 -6.30 -5.30 -11.91
C LEU A 98 -5.58 -6.56 -12.41
N GLY A 99 -5.60 -7.66 -11.65
CA GLY A 99 -5.11 -8.96 -12.10
C GLY A 99 -3.91 -9.53 -11.34
N VAL A 100 -3.40 -8.89 -10.29
CA VAL A 100 -2.41 -9.51 -9.40
C VAL A 100 -3.08 -10.68 -8.68
N LYS A 101 -2.47 -11.85 -8.75
CA LYS A 101 -2.98 -13.04 -8.06
C LYS A 101 -2.72 -12.95 -6.57
N ARG A 102 -3.75 -13.20 -5.75
CA ARG A 102 -3.65 -13.12 -4.29
C ARG A 102 -2.59 -14.04 -3.70
N GLU A 103 -2.45 -15.23 -4.26
CA GLU A 103 -1.44 -16.20 -3.84
C GLU A 103 0.01 -15.72 -4.05
N ASN A 104 0.22 -14.71 -4.88
CA ASN A 104 1.53 -14.12 -5.14
C ASN A 104 1.81 -12.87 -4.28
N ILE A 105 0.89 -12.48 -3.40
CA ILE A 105 1.03 -11.31 -2.54
C ILE A 105 1.45 -11.74 -1.14
N PHE A 106 2.56 -11.20 -0.65
CA PHE A 106 3.08 -11.49 0.68
C PHE A 106 3.17 -10.20 1.49
N VAL A 107 2.33 -10.07 2.50
CA VAL A 107 2.19 -8.87 3.32
C VAL A 107 2.91 -9.03 4.64
N CYS A 108 3.67 -8.00 5.02
CA CYS A 108 4.33 -7.90 6.32
C CYS A 108 3.77 -6.71 7.11
N ASP A 109 3.36 -6.95 8.34
CA ASP A 109 3.12 -5.90 9.32
C ASP A 109 4.28 -5.80 10.33
N SER A 110 4.11 -5.03 11.42
CA SER A 110 5.13 -4.87 12.46
C SER A 110 5.54 -6.17 13.17
N ARG A 111 4.79 -7.26 12.99
CA ARG A 111 5.06 -8.59 13.55
C ARG A 111 5.63 -9.57 12.51
N GLY A 112 5.87 -9.11 11.29
CA GLY A 112 6.36 -9.92 10.18
C GLY A 112 5.27 -10.36 9.20
N VAL A 113 5.52 -11.44 8.48
CA VAL A 113 4.62 -11.93 7.41
C VAL A 113 3.24 -12.30 7.96
N ILE A 114 2.20 -11.91 7.26
CA ILE A 114 0.82 -12.34 7.54
C ILE A 114 0.62 -13.75 6.98
N HIS A 115 0.92 -14.76 7.79
CA HIS A 115 0.86 -16.17 7.41
C HIS A 115 -0.24 -16.92 8.17
N ASP A 116 -0.65 -18.09 7.67
CA ASP A 116 -1.76 -18.91 8.16
C ASP A 116 -1.60 -19.45 9.60
N ARG A 117 -0.37 -19.45 10.12
CA ARG A 117 -0.04 -19.93 11.46
C ARG A 117 0.17 -18.82 12.48
N ARG A 118 -0.26 -17.58 12.17
CA ARG A 118 -0.20 -16.50 13.17
C ARG A 118 -1.29 -16.68 14.21
N GLU A 119 -0.89 -16.57 15.49
CA GLU A 119 -1.78 -16.73 16.64
C GLU A 119 -2.42 -15.40 17.07
N ASP A 120 -1.88 -14.26 16.60
CA ASP A 120 -2.44 -12.96 16.92
C ASP A 120 -3.74 -12.71 16.16
N ARG A 121 -4.64 -11.94 16.78
CA ARG A 121 -5.91 -11.57 16.17
C ARG A 121 -5.67 -10.57 15.02
N LEU A 122 -5.84 -11.05 13.81
CA LEU A 122 -5.86 -10.22 12.61
C LEU A 122 -7.28 -9.69 12.37
N ASP A 123 -7.39 -8.44 11.93
CA ASP A 123 -8.64 -7.92 11.39
C ASP A 123 -8.97 -8.58 10.03
N GLU A 124 -10.23 -8.52 9.62
CA GLU A 124 -10.71 -9.16 8.39
C GLU A 124 -10.03 -8.62 7.12
N SER A 125 -9.61 -7.35 7.14
CA SER A 125 -8.91 -6.74 5.99
C SER A 125 -7.56 -7.39 5.74
N LYS A 126 -6.85 -7.77 6.80
CA LYS A 126 -5.55 -8.43 6.74
C LYS A 126 -5.67 -9.94 6.50
N LYS A 127 -6.67 -10.60 7.10
CA LYS A 127 -6.87 -12.06 6.97
C LYS A 127 -6.98 -12.52 5.51
N ARG A 128 -7.60 -11.73 4.65
CA ARG A 128 -7.74 -12.08 3.23
C ARG A 128 -6.42 -12.13 2.46
N TYR A 129 -5.33 -11.63 3.06
CA TYR A 129 -3.96 -11.68 2.54
C TYR A 129 -3.06 -12.65 3.29
N GLN A 130 -3.60 -13.51 4.16
CA GLN A 130 -2.85 -14.59 4.78
C GLN A 130 -2.33 -15.57 3.74
N GLN A 131 -1.06 -15.96 3.87
CA GLN A 131 -0.42 -16.91 2.99
C GLN A 131 0.03 -18.18 3.74
N LYS A 132 -0.13 -19.32 3.10
CA LYS A 132 0.49 -20.56 3.56
C LYS A 132 1.95 -20.58 3.14
N THR A 133 2.81 -20.10 4.03
CA THR A 133 4.23 -19.92 3.72
C THR A 133 5.12 -20.16 4.96
N PRO A 134 6.36 -20.66 4.77
CA PRO A 134 7.36 -20.70 5.83
C PRO A 134 8.00 -19.32 6.12
N ALA A 135 7.85 -18.34 5.24
CA ALA A 135 8.40 -16.99 5.40
C ALA A 135 7.86 -16.30 6.67
N ARG A 136 8.70 -15.56 7.37
CA ARG A 136 8.37 -14.86 8.61
C ARG A 136 8.71 -13.38 8.58
N THR A 137 9.68 -12.99 7.77
CA THR A 137 10.21 -11.63 7.71
C THR A 137 10.02 -11.01 6.32
N LEU A 138 10.15 -9.68 6.25
CA LEU A 138 10.16 -8.98 4.96
C LEU A 138 11.30 -9.50 4.07
N ALA A 139 12.47 -9.76 4.64
CA ALA A 139 13.62 -10.30 3.91
C ALA A 139 13.29 -11.64 3.22
N ASP A 140 12.55 -12.52 3.90
CA ASP A 140 12.17 -13.82 3.33
C ASP A 140 11.27 -13.66 2.09
N VAL A 141 10.32 -12.73 2.13
CA VAL A 141 9.37 -12.53 1.01
C VAL A 141 9.95 -11.70 -0.12
N MET A 142 10.99 -10.89 0.15
CA MET A 142 11.72 -10.13 -0.87
C MET A 142 12.52 -11.00 -1.83
N VAL A 143 12.89 -12.23 -1.43
CA VAL A 143 13.60 -13.17 -2.32
C VAL A 143 12.76 -13.44 -3.58
N ASN A 144 13.32 -13.12 -4.76
CA ASN A 144 12.66 -13.23 -6.06
C ASN A 144 11.33 -12.44 -6.17
N ALA A 145 11.14 -11.40 -5.38
CA ALA A 145 10.00 -10.50 -5.57
C ALA A 145 10.22 -9.60 -6.80
N ASP A 146 9.19 -9.49 -7.64
CA ASP A 146 9.19 -8.62 -8.81
C ASP A 146 8.89 -7.17 -8.44
N VAL A 147 8.01 -7.00 -7.47
CA VAL A 147 7.57 -5.70 -6.97
C VAL A 147 7.63 -5.70 -5.44
N VAL A 148 8.10 -4.62 -4.86
CA VAL A 148 7.89 -4.32 -3.44
C VAL A 148 7.10 -3.04 -3.30
N LEU A 149 6.05 -3.10 -2.47
CA LEU A 149 5.24 -1.96 -2.06
C LEU A 149 5.55 -1.63 -0.60
N GLY A 150 6.14 -0.47 -0.36
CA GLY A 150 6.41 0.09 0.96
C GLY A 150 5.33 1.10 1.34
N CYS A 151 4.59 0.80 2.40
CA CYS A 151 3.62 1.66 3.08
C CYS A 151 3.83 1.52 4.60
N SER A 152 5.06 1.65 5.06
CA SER A 152 5.45 1.32 6.44
C SER A 152 6.26 2.43 7.11
N ALA A 153 7.53 2.24 7.29
CA ALA A 153 8.40 3.17 8.01
C ALA A 153 9.74 3.34 7.29
N ALA A 154 10.38 4.47 7.52
CA ALA A 154 11.71 4.79 7.02
C ALA A 154 12.72 3.67 7.30
N GLY A 155 13.50 3.30 6.28
CA GLY A 155 14.58 2.32 6.43
C GLY A 155 14.14 0.86 6.60
N ALA A 156 12.85 0.54 6.42
CA ALA A 156 12.35 -0.83 6.57
C ALA A 156 12.88 -1.80 5.50
N ILE A 157 13.32 -1.29 4.35
CA ILE A 157 13.90 -2.06 3.27
C ILE A 157 15.42 -1.82 3.22
N THR A 158 16.21 -2.90 3.31
CA THR A 158 17.67 -2.83 3.26
C THR A 158 18.20 -3.11 1.85
N GLN A 159 19.45 -2.70 1.59
CA GLN A 159 20.13 -3.03 0.33
C GLN A 159 20.23 -4.55 0.09
N ASP A 160 20.42 -5.35 1.14
CA ASP A 160 20.49 -6.80 1.02
C ASP A 160 19.14 -7.42 0.62
N MET A 161 18.02 -6.87 1.09
CA MET A 161 16.70 -7.26 0.62
C MET A 161 16.49 -6.92 -0.87
N VAL A 162 17.00 -5.78 -1.31
CA VAL A 162 16.88 -5.37 -2.72
C VAL A 162 17.75 -6.23 -3.64
N LYS A 163 18.94 -6.66 -3.20
CA LYS A 163 19.84 -7.53 -3.99
C LYS A 163 19.18 -8.85 -4.41
N VAL A 164 18.36 -9.43 -3.56
CA VAL A 164 17.76 -10.76 -3.78
C VAL A 164 16.42 -10.73 -4.52
N MET A 165 15.94 -9.55 -4.91
CA MET A 165 14.75 -9.41 -5.75
C MET A 165 14.94 -9.98 -7.15
N ALA A 166 13.87 -10.24 -7.85
CA ALA A 166 13.85 -10.68 -9.25
C ALA A 166 14.57 -9.67 -10.19
N PRO A 167 15.02 -10.07 -11.38
CA PRO A 167 15.60 -9.14 -12.35
C PRO A 167 14.64 -7.99 -12.69
N ARG A 168 15.19 -6.79 -12.86
CA ARG A 168 14.46 -5.54 -13.12
C ARG A 168 13.29 -5.34 -12.15
N PRO A 169 13.57 -5.25 -10.82
CA PRO A 169 12.51 -5.11 -9.83
C PRO A 169 11.90 -3.71 -9.83
N ILE A 170 10.65 -3.62 -9.40
CA ILE A 170 9.94 -2.36 -9.17
C ILE A 170 9.86 -2.14 -7.66
N ILE A 171 10.31 -0.99 -7.19
CA ILE A 171 10.35 -0.63 -5.78
C ILE A 171 9.52 0.64 -5.59
N LEU A 172 8.41 0.52 -4.88
CA LEU A 172 7.58 1.65 -4.45
C LEU A 172 7.83 1.87 -2.96
N ALA A 173 8.68 2.83 -2.61
CA ALA A 173 9.05 3.15 -1.23
C ALA A 173 8.32 4.43 -0.80
N LEU A 174 7.08 4.28 -0.32
CA LEU A 174 6.12 5.36 -0.20
C LEU A 174 6.00 5.96 1.20
N ALA A 175 6.80 5.50 2.18
CA ALA A 175 6.83 6.11 3.51
C ALA A 175 7.26 7.57 3.47
N ASN A 176 6.61 8.40 4.29
CA ASN A 176 6.88 9.83 4.43
C ASN A 176 7.24 10.18 5.89
N PRO A 177 8.15 11.15 6.12
CA PRO A 177 8.92 11.94 5.13
C PRO A 177 10.11 11.21 4.52
N GLU A 178 10.57 10.12 5.12
CA GLU A 178 11.69 9.31 4.62
C GLU A 178 11.17 7.97 4.11
N PRO A 179 11.61 7.54 2.88
CA PRO A 179 11.17 6.29 2.28
C PRO A 179 11.73 5.06 3.01
N GLU A 180 11.13 3.88 2.77
CA GLU A 180 11.62 2.61 3.28
C GLU A 180 13.05 2.30 2.84
N ILE A 181 13.44 2.77 1.66
CA ILE A 181 14.82 2.79 1.16
C ILE A 181 15.00 4.01 0.26
N ARG A 182 16.10 4.72 0.40
CA ARG A 182 16.44 5.84 -0.48
C ARG A 182 16.81 5.33 -1.87
N PRO A 183 16.40 6.04 -2.94
CA PRO A 183 16.67 5.64 -4.33
C PRO A 183 18.14 5.38 -4.64
N GLU A 184 19.05 6.20 -4.13
CA GLU A 184 20.48 6.04 -4.32
C GLU A 184 21.03 4.73 -3.71
N LEU A 185 20.47 4.29 -2.57
CA LEU A 185 20.87 3.04 -1.93
C LEU A 185 20.36 1.81 -2.71
N ALA A 186 19.13 1.87 -3.21
CA ALA A 186 18.59 0.80 -4.04
C ALA A 186 19.34 0.68 -5.37
N LYS A 187 19.57 1.82 -6.05
CA LYS A 187 20.32 1.88 -7.32
C LYS A 187 21.78 1.44 -7.20
N ALA A 188 22.41 1.69 -6.05
CA ALA A 188 23.80 1.24 -5.81
C ALA A 188 23.96 -0.28 -5.87
N VAL A 189 22.93 -1.05 -5.48
CA VAL A 189 22.98 -2.52 -5.47
C VAL A 189 22.19 -3.17 -6.60
N ARG A 190 21.19 -2.46 -7.17
CA ARG A 190 20.37 -2.90 -8.30
C ARG A 190 20.12 -1.73 -9.27
N PRO A 191 21.13 -1.41 -10.12
CA PRO A 191 20.98 -0.34 -11.11
C PRO A 191 19.86 -0.59 -12.13
N ASP A 192 19.45 -1.85 -12.29
CA ASP A 192 18.34 -2.29 -13.15
C ASP A 192 16.94 -2.08 -12.54
N CYS A 193 16.83 -1.67 -11.27
CA CYS A 193 15.51 -1.47 -10.64
C CYS A 193 14.82 -0.19 -11.15
N ILE A 194 13.49 -0.22 -11.19
CA ILE A 194 12.66 0.99 -11.19
C ILE A 194 12.35 1.30 -9.73
N ILE A 195 12.61 2.52 -9.28
CA ILE A 195 12.28 2.95 -7.93
C ILE A 195 11.49 4.26 -7.96
N ALA A 196 10.44 4.32 -7.15
CA ALA A 196 9.61 5.49 -6.91
C ALA A 196 9.45 5.75 -5.42
N THR A 197 9.24 7.00 -5.06
CA THR A 197 8.99 7.44 -3.68
C THR A 197 7.80 8.38 -3.62
N GLY A 198 7.26 8.65 -2.42
CA GLY A 198 6.24 9.68 -2.22
C GLY A 198 6.78 11.11 -2.30
N ARG A 199 8.10 11.31 -2.42
CA ARG A 199 8.76 12.61 -2.37
C ARG A 199 8.85 13.25 -3.75
N SER A 200 8.64 14.57 -3.81
CA SER A 200 8.73 15.37 -5.05
C SER A 200 10.16 15.74 -5.44
N ASP A 201 11.13 15.58 -4.55
CA ASP A 201 12.54 15.86 -4.79
C ASP A 201 13.31 14.67 -5.39
N TYR A 202 12.63 13.52 -5.56
CA TYR A 202 13.16 12.36 -6.28
C TYR A 202 12.45 12.17 -7.63
N PRO A 203 13.13 11.58 -8.63
CA PRO A 203 12.48 11.09 -9.84
C PRO A 203 11.42 10.04 -9.52
N ASN A 204 10.39 9.92 -10.39
CA ASN A 204 9.29 8.96 -10.22
C ASN A 204 8.52 9.17 -8.91
N GLN A 205 7.98 10.35 -8.73
CA GLN A 205 7.09 10.63 -7.61
C GLN A 205 5.80 9.79 -7.73
N VAL A 206 5.48 9.05 -6.67
CA VAL A 206 4.24 8.29 -6.48
C VAL A 206 3.63 8.72 -5.16
N ASN A 207 2.80 9.72 -5.21
CA ASN A 207 2.15 10.34 -4.07
C ASN A 207 0.67 10.57 -4.40
N ASN A 208 -0.19 10.34 -3.42
CA ASN A 208 -1.59 10.79 -3.46
C ASN A 208 -1.63 12.32 -3.48
N VAL A 209 -2.71 12.86 -3.97
CA VAL A 209 -2.87 14.31 -4.17
C VAL A 209 -3.15 15.01 -2.84
#